data_df74fe2a694b7a2614ce0d0f27743e36
#
_entry.id   df74fe2a694b7a2614ce0d0f27743e36
#
_cell.length_a   1.000
_cell.length_b   1.000
_cell.length_c   1.000
_cell.angle_alpha   90.00
_cell.angle_beta   90.00
_cell.angle_gamma   90.00
#
_symmetry.space_group_name_H-M   'P 1'
#
loop_
_entity.id
_entity.type
_entity.pdbx_description
1 polymer ?
#
loop_
_entity_poly.entity_id
_entity_poly.type
_entity_poly.pdbx_seq_one_letter_code
_entity_poly.pdbx_strand_id
1 'polypeptide(L)'
;MSVHHTAEFLWFEGCPNHVVARALPAEVIATVAPGTPVGDVHASDPVVAAARRFPGSPTIRIDGRDVDPAFSDPGDYTPRCQVYWTPQRLRGVPARAWIEDALRA
;
A
#
# COMPACT_ATOMS: atom_id res chain seq x y z
N MET A 1 5.53 -12.19 23.41
CA MET A 1 6.49 -11.72 22.40
C MET A 1 5.79 -10.72 21.48
N SER A 2 6.34 -9.53 21.33
CA SER A 2 5.72 -8.54 20.46
C SER A 2 6.17 -8.77 19.01
N VAL A 3 5.23 -8.67 18.10
CA VAL A 3 5.50 -8.73 16.67
C VAL A 3 5.71 -7.30 16.18
N HIS A 4 6.83 -7.06 15.53
CA HIS A 4 7.14 -5.75 14.98
C HIS A 4 6.89 -5.75 13.48
N HIS A 5 5.99 -4.86 13.03
CA HIS A 5 5.70 -4.65 11.63
C HIS A 5 6.29 -3.33 11.15
N THR A 6 6.53 -3.24 9.86
CA THR A 6 6.80 -1.98 9.17
C THR A 6 5.80 -1.84 8.02
N ALA A 7 5.33 -0.64 7.80
CA ALA A 7 4.40 -0.35 6.72
C ALA A 7 5.03 0.62 5.73
N GLU A 8 4.66 0.52 4.47
CA GLU A 8 5.06 1.47 3.43
C GLU A 8 3.83 1.91 2.65
N PHE A 9 3.77 3.19 2.36
CA PHE A 9 2.76 3.78 1.50
C PHE A 9 3.46 4.33 0.26
N LEU A 10 3.24 3.69 -0.88
CA LEU A 10 3.87 4.08 -2.14
C LEU A 10 2.83 4.76 -3.03
N TRP A 11 3.18 5.91 -3.59
CA TRP A 11 2.22 6.72 -4.32
C TRP A 11 2.85 7.47 -5.49
N PHE A 12 2.00 7.87 -6.40
CA PHE A 12 2.34 8.61 -7.60
C PHE A 12 1.48 9.86 -7.66
N GLU A 13 2.11 11.02 -7.88
CA GLU A 13 1.46 12.32 -7.77
C GLU A 13 0.32 12.51 -8.79
N GLY A 14 0.44 11.93 -9.96
CA GLY A 14 -0.60 12.02 -11.00
C GLY A 14 -1.88 11.25 -10.70
N CYS A 15 -1.91 10.46 -9.62
CA CYS A 15 -3.08 9.67 -9.24
C CYS A 15 -3.75 10.27 -8.00
N PRO A 16 -4.96 10.83 -8.10
CA PRO A 16 -5.62 11.48 -6.95
C PRO A 16 -5.99 10.52 -5.82
N ASN A 17 -6.05 9.21 -6.09
CA ASN A 17 -6.43 8.20 -5.10
C ASN A 17 -5.47 8.13 -3.91
N HIS A 18 -4.23 8.62 -4.06
CA HIS A 18 -3.26 8.62 -2.95
C HIS A 18 -3.71 9.52 -1.79
N VAL A 19 -4.47 10.56 -2.09
CA VAL A 19 -4.94 11.50 -1.07
C VAL A 19 -5.89 10.79 -0.09
N VAL A 20 -6.85 10.04 -0.62
CA VAL A 20 -7.83 9.30 0.19
C VAL A 20 -7.16 8.12 0.89
N ALA A 21 -6.31 7.39 0.17
CA ALA A 21 -5.70 6.16 0.67
C ALA A 21 -4.66 6.42 1.78
N ARG A 22 -4.08 7.61 1.83
CA ARG A 22 -3.00 7.94 2.76
C ARG A 22 -3.40 7.76 4.22
N ALA A 23 -4.63 8.12 4.57
CA ALA A 23 -5.11 8.01 5.94
C ALA A 23 -5.39 6.57 6.36
N LEU A 24 -5.61 5.68 5.41
CA LEU A 24 -6.09 4.32 5.69
C LEU A 24 -5.10 3.48 6.52
N PRO A 25 -3.81 3.37 6.16
CA PRO A 25 -2.88 2.59 6.98
C PRO A 25 -2.71 3.17 8.38
N ALA A 26 -2.70 4.49 8.53
CA ALA A 26 -2.57 5.12 9.85
C ALA A 26 -3.76 4.79 10.75
N GLU A 27 -4.97 4.80 10.22
CA GLU A 27 -6.19 4.45 10.97
C GLU A 27 -6.16 3.00 11.43
N VAL A 28 -5.80 2.08 10.54
CA VAL A 28 -5.74 0.66 10.88
C VAL A 28 -4.63 0.39 11.90
N ILE A 29 -3.47 0.98 11.71
CA ILE A 29 -2.33 0.84 12.63
C ILE A 29 -2.71 1.30 14.03
N ALA A 30 -3.38 2.44 14.15
CA ALA A 30 -3.77 2.98 15.45
C ALA A 30 -4.66 2.02 16.24
N THR A 31 -5.44 1.18 15.54
CA THR A 31 -6.36 0.22 16.16
C THR A 31 -5.74 -1.15 16.36
N VAL A 32 -5.02 -1.65 15.36
CA VAL A 32 -4.57 -3.06 15.33
C VAL A 32 -3.13 -3.23 15.81
N ALA A 33 -2.25 -2.32 15.45
CA ALA A 33 -0.81 -2.43 15.74
C ALA A 33 -0.19 -1.07 16.03
N PRO A 34 -0.60 -0.40 17.13
CA PRO A 34 -0.09 0.94 17.45
C PRO A 34 1.43 0.96 17.52
N GLY A 35 2.04 2.01 17.00
CA GLY A 35 3.48 2.17 16.98
C GLY A 35 4.17 1.62 15.74
N THR A 36 3.44 0.98 14.82
CA THR A 36 4.03 0.53 13.56
C THR A 36 4.46 1.74 12.73
N PRO A 37 5.75 1.83 12.34
CA PRO A 37 6.21 2.94 11.49
C PRO A 37 5.68 2.82 10.06
N VAL A 38 5.40 3.96 9.44
CA VAL A 38 4.96 4.03 8.04
C VAL A 38 5.98 4.83 7.24
N GLY A 39 6.61 4.18 6.26
CA GLY A 39 7.48 4.84 5.29
C GLY A 39 6.64 5.39 4.13
N ASP A 40 6.85 6.66 3.80
CA ASP A 40 6.18 7.31 2.68
C ASP A 40 7.13 7.29 1.48
N VAL A 41 6.71 6.65 0.40
CA VAL A 41 7.54 6.51 -0.81
C VAL A 41 6.86 7.19 -1.99
N HIS A 42 7.39 8.35 -2.39
CA HIS A 42 6.94 9.08 -3.57
C HIS A 42 7.58 8.47 -4.81
N ALA A 43 6.81 7.73 -5.58
CA ALA A 43 7.30 6.93 -6.70
C ALA A 43 6.99 7.55 -8.08
N SER A 44 6.94 8.88 -8.16
CA SER A 44 6.72 9.56 -9.44
C SER A 44 7.95 9.55 -10.35
N ASP A 45 9.15 9.43 -9.77
CA ASP A 45 10.38 9.26 -10.54
C ASP A 45 10.49 7.83 -11.02
N PRO A 46 10.65 7.60 -12.36
CA PRO A 46 10.77 6.24 -12.90
C PRO A 46 11.91 5.42 -12.31
N VAL A 47 13.00 6.05 -11.91
CA VAL A 47 14.14 5.35 -11.28
C VAL A 47 13.75 4.83 -9.90
N VAL A 48 13.08 5.67 -9.11
CA VAL A 48 12.58 5.26 -7.79
C VAL A 48 11.53 4.18 -7.93
N ALA A 49 10.60 4.35 -8.87
CA ALA A 49 9.55 3.37 -9.12
C ALA A 49 10.13 1.98 -9.46
N ALA A 50 11.15 1.95 -10.33
CA ALA A 50 11.81 0.70 -10.68
C ALA A 50 12.56 0.08 -9.51
N ALA A 51 13.30 0.89 -8.75
CA ALA A 51 14.06 0.42 -7.58
C ALA A 51 13.14 -0.16 -6.49
N ARG A 52 11.95 0.37 -6.36
CA ARG A 52 10.96 -0.07 -5.36
C ARG A 52 9.97 -1.09 -5.91
N ARG A 53 10.10 -1.48 -7.17
CA ARG A 53 9.17 -2.40 -7.86
C ARG A 53 7.72 -1.92 -7.69
N PHE A 54 7.50 -0.66 -7.98
CA PHE A 54 6.22 0.04 -7.76
C PHE A 54 5.15 -0.44 -8.75
N PRO A 55 4.09 -1.10 -8.27
CA PRO A 55 3.07 -1.66 -9.17
C PRO A 55 2.01 -0.66 -9.60
N GLY A 56 1.90 0.46 -8.89
CA GLY A 56 0.91 1.50 -9.16
C GLY A 56 0.46 2.17 -7.87
N SER A 57 -0.15 3.32 -8.01
CA SER A 57 -0.59 4.14 -6.87
C SER A 57 -2.07 3.95 -6.56
N PRO A 58 -2.49 3.87 -5.31
CA PRO A 58 -1.64 3.74 -4.13
C PRO A 58 -1.28 2.28 -3.87
N THR A 59 -0.09 2.03 -3.33
CA THR A 59 0.32 0.70 -2.88
C THR A 59 0.61 0.75 -1.39
N ILE A 60 0.11 -0.24 -0.65
CA ILE A 60 0.39 -0.39 0.78
C ILE A 60 1.08 -1.73 0.97
N ARG A 61 2.26 -1.70 1.61
CA ARG A 61 3.01 -2.90 1.94
C ARG A 61 3.18 -3.01 3.44
N ILE A 62 3.00 -4.23 3.96
CA ILE A 62 3.31 -4.55 5.35
C ILE A 62 4.43 -5.58 5.31
N ASP A 63 5.54 -5.27 5.97
CA ASP A 63 6.75 -6.09 6.01
C ASP A 63 7.25 -6.43 4.59
N GLY A 64 7.16 -5.46 3.69
CA GLY A 64 7.64 -5.59 2.32
C GLY A 64 6.68 -6.30 1.37
N ARG A 65 5.51 -6.71 1.82
CA ARG A 65 4.52 -7.43 1.01
C ARG A 65 3.30 -6.56 0.74
N ASP A 66 2.82 -6.57 -0.50
CA ASP A 66 1.58 -5.91 -0.85
C ASP A 66 0.42 -6.51 -0.04
N VAL A 67 -0.45 -5.65 0.47
CA VAL A 67 -1.59 -6.12 1.27
C VAL A 67 -2.67 -6.79 0.45
N ASP A 68 -2.71 -6.56 -0.86
CA ASP A 68 -3.66 -7.21 -1.76
C ASP A 68 -3.34 -8.70 -1.85
N PRO A 69 -4.23 -9.59 -1.41
CA PRO A 69 -3.98 -11.02 -1.45
C PRO A 69 -3.87 -11.59 -2.87
N ALA A 70 -4.39 -10.86 -3.85
CA ALA A 70 -4.31 -11.23 -5.27
C ALA A 70 -3.15 -10.55 -6.00
N PHE A 71 -2.23 -9.91 -5.27
CA PHE A 71 -1.11 -9.20 -5.88
C PHE A 71 -0.27 -10.10 -6.77
N SER A 72 0.05 -9.59 -7.95
CA SER A 72 1.00 -10.19 -8.87
C SER A 72 1.92 -9.10 -9.40
N ASP A 73 3.23 -9.33 -9.35
CA ASP A 73 4.22 -8.36 -9.82
C ASP A 73 4.04 -8.13 -11.32
N PRO A 74 3.78 -6.87 -11.75
CA PRO A 74 3.52 -6.59 -13.16
C PRO A 74 4.76 -6.65 -14.05
N GLY A 75 5.97 -6.58 -13.48
CA GLY A 75 7.21 -6.52 -14.24
C GLY A 75 7.48 -5.16 -14.89
N ASP A 76 6.49 -4.30 -14.98
CA ASP A 76 6.60 -2.93 -15.48
C ASP A 76 6.24 -1.99 -14.32
N TYR A 77 7.20 -1.15 -13.94
CA TYR A 77 7.07 -0.27 -12.77
C TYR A 77 6.88 1.20 -13.14
N THR A 78 6.44 1.49 -14.35
CA THR A 78 6.11 2.85 -14.77
C THR A 78 5.08 3.45 -13.83
N PRO A 79 5.30 4.67 -13.29
CA PRO A 79 4.35 5.31 -12.39
C PRO A 79 2.96 5.44 -13.01
N ARG A 80 1.95 4.93 -12.30
CA ARG A 80 0.56 4.91 -12.76
C ARG A 80 -0.38 4.69 -11.60
N CYS A 81 -1.67 4.98 -11.81
CA CYS A 81 -2.73 4.55 -10.90
C CYS A 81 -2.98 3.05 -11.05
N GLN A 82 -3.49 2.43 -10.01
CA GLN A 82 -3.98 1.07 -10.09
C GLN A 82 -5.36 0.96 -9.43
N VAL A 83 -6.05 -0.13 -9.73
CA VAL A 83 -7.35 -0.44 -9.15
C VAL A 83 -7.29 -1.78 -8.43
N TYR A 84 -8.19 -1.95 -7.47
CA TYR A 84 -8.24 -3.13 -6.62
C TYR A 84 -9.62 -3.76 -6.67
N TRP A 85 -9.68 -5.08 -6.87
CA TRP A 85 -10.91 -5.83 -6.67
C TRP A 85 -11.05 -6.12 -5.18
N THR A 86 -11.83 -5.29 -4.50
CA THR A 86 -12.10 -5.48 -3.07
C THR A 86 -13.34 -6.37 -2.89
N PRO A 87 -13.57 -6.91 -1.67
CA PRO A 87 -14.76 -7.71 -1.43
C PRO A 87 -16.08 -7.01 -1.76
N GLN A 88 -16.11 -5.69 -1.74
CA GLN A 88 -17.32 -4.91 -2.02
C GLN A 88 -17.44 -4.53 -3.49
N ARG A 89 -16.33 -4.16 -4.14
CA ARG A 89 -16.33 -3.65 -5.50
C ARG A 89 -14.93 -3.33 -6.00
N LEU A 90 -14.83 -2.96 -7.28
CA LEU A 90 -13.59 -2.40 -7.85
C LEU A 90 -13.38 -1.00 -7.28
N ARG A 91 -12.19 -0.73 -6.74
CA ARG A 91 -11.85 0.54 -6.10
C ARG A 91 -10.44 0.98 -6.47
N GLY A 92 -10.19 2.29 -6.31
CA GLY A 92 -8.85 2.88 -6.48
C GLY A 92 -7.98 2.81 -5.23
N VAL A 93 -8.46 2.18 -4.15
CA VAL A 93 -7.72 2.02 -2.89
C VAL A 93 -7.85 0.60 -2.39
N PRO A 94 -6.83 0.07 -1.66
CA PRO A 94 -6.91 -1.26 -1.08
C PRO A 94 -8.03 -1.38 -0.04
N ALA A 95 -8.51 -2.61 0.17
CA ALA A 95 -9.51 -2.88 1.21
C ALA A 95 -8.88 -2.73 2.60
N ARG A 96 -9.60 -2.09 3.51
CA ARG A 96 -9.18 -1.95 4.90
C ARG A 96 -8.87 -3.31 5.55
N ALA A 97 -9.69 -4.32 5.29
CA ALA A 97 -9.53 -5.66 5.83
C ALA A 97 -8.18 -6.29 5.46
N TRP A 98 -7.64 -5.98 4.29
CA TRP A 98 -6.35 -6.51 3.86
C TRP A 98 -5.20 -6.00 4.74
N ILE A 99 -5.28 -4.73 5.12
CA ILE A 99 -4.28 -4.12 6.02
C ILE A 99 -4.42 -4.71 7.41
N GLU A 100 -5.65 -4.85 7.90
CA GLU A 100 -5.93 -5.47 9.20
C GLU A 100 -5.37 -6.89 9.26
N ASP A 101 -5.64 -7.70 8.24
CA ASP A 101 -5.18 -9.09 8.19
C ASP A 101 -3.66 -9.18 8.17
N ALA A 102 -3.01 -8.31 7.39
CA ALA A 102 -1.54 -8.28 7.31
C ALA A 102 -0.90 -7.92 8.65
N LEU A 103 -1.51 -6.99 9.40
CA LEU A 103 -0.99 -6.56 10.70
C LEU A 103 -1.28 -7.55 11.82
N ARG A 104 -2.26 -8.44 11.65
CA ARG A 104 -2.59 -9.50 12.61
C ARG A 104 -1.83 -10.80 12.38
N ALA A 105 -1.19 -10.91 11.25
CA ALA A 105 -0.46 -12.13 10.88
C ALA A 105 0.82 -12.33 11.72
#